data_4d2b2e92f3cc93a20b03447460b4b38b
#
_entry.id   4d2b2e92f3cc93a20b03447460b4b38b
#
_cell.length_a   1.000
_cell.length_b   1.000
_cell.length_c   1.000
_cell.angle_alpha   90.00
_cell.angle_beta   90.00
_cell.angle_gamma   90.00
#
_symmetry.space_group_name_H-M   'P 1'
#
loop_
_entity.id
_entity.type
_entity.pdbx_description
1 polymer ?
#
loop_
_entity_poly.entity_id
_entity_poly.type
_entity_poly.pdbx_seq_one_letter_code
_entity_poly.pdbx_strand_id
1 'polypeptide(L)'
;MAADEGMRIRSVQARDAERLAELAGQLGYPTSAKEMKARLREALKDKDAACFAADDGGRVIGWIHVSVTPLLEVERRAEVNGLVVDEAARSRGAGALLLQAGEKWARAKKCKGMSVRSNVIRGRAHGFYLRNGYEHYKTQKAFRKELRPF
;
A
#
# COMPACT_ATOMS: atom_id res chain seq x y z
N MET A 1 -3.62 -14.30 -18.53
CA MET A 1 -2.79 -15.32 -17.94
C MET A 1 -3.08 -15.46 -16.45
N ALA A 2 -3.14 -16.65 -15.95
CA ALA A 2 -3.36 -16.87 -14.54
C ALA A 2 -2.23 -16.25 -13.71
N ALA A 3 -2.53 -15.91 -12.47
CA ALA A 3 -1.52 -15.48 -11.52
C ALA A 3 -0.47 -16.59 -11.37
N ASP A 4 0.73 -16.19 -11.01
CA ASP A 4 1.82 -17.12 -10.73
C ASP A 4 1.36 -18.10 -9.63
N GLU A 5 1.48 -19.40 -9.90
CA GLU A 5 0.99 -20.44 -8.99
C GLU A 5 1.64 -20.41 -7.61
N GLY A 6 2.88 -19.89 -7.50
CA GLY A 6 3.58 -19.77 -6.23
C GLY A 6 3.19 -18.55 -5.42
N MET A 7 2.46 -17.60 -6.00
CA MET A 7 2.14 -16.33 -5.37
C MET A 7 0.73 -16.31 -4.80
N ARG A 8 0.62 -15.85 -3.56
CA ARG A 8 -0.69 -15.63 -2.93
C ARG A 8 -0.69 -14.30 -2.16
N ILE A 9 -1.87 -13.72 -2.06
CA ILE A 9 -2.05 -12.50 -1.26
C ILE A 9 -2.56 -12.91 0.12
N ARG A 10 -1.94 -12.41 1.16
CA ARG A 10 -2.32 -12.69 2.55
C ARG A 10 -2.15 -11.47 3.42
N SER A 11 -2.76 -11.48 4.60
CA SER A 11 -2.55 -10.42 5.58
C SER A 11 -1.10 -10.42 6.04
N VAL A 12 -0.57 -9.22 6.25
CA VAL A 12 0.78 -9.03 6.81
C VAL A 12 0.77 -9.44 8.28
N GLN A 13 1.86 -10.05 8.72
CA GLN A 13 2.08 -10.43 10.12
C GLN A 13 3.30 -9.69 10.66
N ALA A 14 3.41 -9.62 11.98
CA ALA A 14 4.54 -8.93 12.63
C ALA A 14 5.91 -9.44 12.16
N ARG A 15 6.03 -10.72 11.89
CA ARG A 15 7.28 -11.34 11.38
C ARG A 15 7.71 -10.83 10.02
N ASP A 16 6.82 -10.16 9.28
CA ASP A 16 7.13 -9.64 7.94
C ASP A 16 7.87 -8.29 7.99
N ALA A 17 7.99 -7.68 9.15
CA ALA A 17 8.46 -6.29 9.28
C ALA A 17 9.81 -6.03 8.61
N GLU A 18 10.77 -6.93 8.76
CA GLU A 18 12.10 -6.75 8.16
C GLU A 18 12.03 -6.67 6.63
N ARG A 19 11.27 -7.59 6.02
CA ARG A 19 11.13 -7.61 4.57
C ARG A 19 10.32 -6.41 4.06
N LEU A 20 9.29 -6.01 4.79
CA LEU A 20 8.54 -4.80 4.44
C LEU A 20 9.44 -3.57 4.44
N ALA A 21 10.36 -3.48 5.41
CA ALA A 21 11.32 -2.37 5.49
C ALA A 21 12.27 -2.36 4.28
N GLU A 22 12.77 -3.52 3.88
CA GLU A 22 13.62 -3.62 2.69
C GLU A 22 12.90 -3.09 1.45
N LEU A 23 11.65 -3.51 1.26
CA LEU A 23 10.86 -3.08 0.11
C LEU A 23 10.51 -1.60 0.17
N ALA A 24 10.27 -1.05 1.37
CA ALA A 24 10.02 0.39 1.53
C ALA A 24 11.20 1.22 1.04
N GLY A 25 12.42 0.72 1.20
CA GLY A 25 13.62 1.36 0.66
C GLY A 25 13.57 1.51 -0.85
N GLN A 26 13.05 0.52 -1.56
CA GLN A 26 12.89 0.59 -3.01
C GLN A 26 11.86 1.66 -3.42
N LEU A 27 10.90 1.93 -2.55
CA LEU A 27 9.88 2.97 -2.79
C LEU A 27 10.42 4.38 -2.51
N GLY A 28 11.61 4.50 -1.95
CA GLY A 28 12.22 5.78 -1.63
C GLY A 28 12.00 6.22 -0.19
N TYR A 29 11.57 5.31 0.68
CA TYR A 29 11.36 5.57 2.10
C TYR A 29 12.26 4.68 2.95
N PRO A 30 13.55 5.05 3.12
CA PRO A 30 14.45 4.25 3.94
C PRO A 30 13.87 4.05 5.34
N THR A 31 13.74 2.80 5.73
CA THR A 31 13.10 2.44 7.00
C THR A 31 13.87 1.27 7.60
N SER A 32 14.25 1.38 8.87
CA SER A 32 14.89 0.27 9.55
C SER A 32 13.85 -0.81 9.90
N ALA A 33 14.32 -2.03 10.12
CA ALA A 33 13.45 -3.11 10.58
C ALA A 33 12.77 -2.75 11.89
N LYS A 34 13.50 -2.09 12.80
CA LYS A 34 12.98 -1.65 14.09
C LYS A 34 11.85 -0.63 13.93
N GLU A 35 12.05 0.36 13.07
CA GLU A 35 11.04 1.38 12.79
C GLU A 35 9.80 0.75 12.15
N MET A 36 9.99 -0.13 11.17
CA MET A 36 8.89 -0.81 10.51
C MET A 36 8.10 -1.67 11.49
N LYS A 37 8.80 -2.38 12.38
CA LYS A 37 8.16 -3.23 13.38
C LYS A 37 7.24 -2.42 14.30
N ALA A 38 7.70 -1.25 14.75
CA ALA A 38 6.91 -0.38 15.61
C ALA A 38 5.68 0.17 14.88
N ARG A 39 5.86 0.65 13.65
CA ARG A 39 4.77 1.19 12.85
C ARG A 39 3.74 0.12 12.48
N LEU A 40 4.23 -1.07 12.12
CA LEU A 40 3.36 -2.20 11.77
C LEU A 40 2.53 -2.64 12.95
N ARG A 41 3.11 -2.65 14.15
CA ARG A 41 2.37 -3.01 15.37
C ARG A 41 1.16 -2.11 15.56
N GLU A 42 1.32 -0.81 15.34
CA GLU A 42 0.19 0.13 15.43
C GLU A 42 -0.82 -0.08 14.31
N ALA A 43 -0.34 -0.26 13.08
CA ALA A 43 -1.21 -0.46 11.93
C ALA A 43 -2.07 -1.72 12.10
N LEU A 44 -1.50 -2.81 12.62
CA LEU A 44 -2.22 -4.07 12.80
C LEU A 44 -3.29 -3.99 13.90
N LYS A 45 -3.21 -3.01 14.80
CA LYS A 45 -4.23 -2.80 15.82
C LYS A 45 -5.40 -1.95 15.33
N ASP A 46 -5.21 -1.24 14.24
CA ASP A 46 -6.21 -0.32 13.71
C ASP A 46 -7.22 -1.11 12.86
N LYS A 47 -8.46 -1.17 13.34
CA LYS A 47 -9.53 -1.88 12.63
C LYS A 47 -9.91 -1.18 11.31
N ASP A 48 -9.53 0.08 11.14
CA ASP A 48 -9.79 0.85 9.93
C ASP A 48 -8.57 0.91 9.02
N ALA A 49 -7.63 -0.02 9.19
CA ALA A 49 -6.47 -0.19 8.33
C ALA A 49 -6.26 -1.66 8.03
N ALA A 50 -5.56 -1.94 6.95
CA ALA A 50 -5.17 -3.29 6.60
C ALA A 50 -3.86 -3.27 5.82
N CYS A 51 -3.08 -4.33 5.99
CA CYS A 51 -1.84 -4.54 5.24
C CYS A 51 -1.86 -5.93 4.64
N PHE A 52 -1.61 -6.02 3.35
CA PHE A 52 -1.55 -7.30 2.64
C PHE A 52 -0.17 -7.48 2.01
N ALA A 53 0.27 -8.71 1.94
CA ALA A 53 1.54 -9.07 1.33
C ALA A 53 1.31 -10.02 0.16
N ALA A 54 2.12 -9.88 -0.88
CA ALA A 54 2.21 -10.86 -1.94
C ALA A 54 3.33 -11.82 -1.54
N ASP A 55 2.94 -13.04 -1.23
CA ASP A 55 3.85 -14.08 -0.74
C ASP A 55 4.11 -15.07 -1.86
N ASP A 56 5.36 -15.14 -2.27
CA ASP A 56 5.81 -16.03 -3.33
C ASP A 56 6.63 -17.17 -2.73
N GLY A 57 5.93 -18.27 -2.41
CA GLY A 57 6.57 -19.46 -1.88
C GLY A 57 7.31 -19.23 -0.56
N GLY A 58 6.81 -18.32 0.29
CA GLY A 58 7.42 -18.00 1.58
C GLY A 58 8.22 -16.71 1.59
N ARG A 59 8.41 -16.07 0.42
CA ARG A 59 9.12 -14.80 0.33
C ARG A 59 8.13 -13.69 -0.05
N VAL A 60 8.07 -12.64 0.74
CA VAL A 60 7.23 -11.47 0.42
C VAL A 60 7.90 -10.68 -0.70
N ILE A 61 7.18 -10.51 -1.80
CA ILE A 61 7.65 -9.77 -2.97
C ILE A 61 6.94 -8.43 -3.16
N GLY A 62 6.00 -8.11 -2.31
CA GLY A 62 5.30 -6.83 -2.34
C GLY A 62 4.35 -6.69 -1.17
N TRP A 63 3.92 -5.45 -0.92
CA TRP A 63 2.93 -5.20 0.12
C TRP A 63 2.10 -3.98 -0.21
N ILE A 64 0.91 -3.91 0.40
CA ILE A 64 0.04 -2.74 0.33
C ILE A 64 -0.46 -2.40 1.73
N HIS A 65 -0.54 -1.11 2.03
CA HIS A 65 -1.15 -0.59 3.24
C HIS A 65 -2.31 0.31 2.85
N VAL A 66 -3.50 0.00 3.33
CA VAL A 66 -4.72 0.77 3.06
C VAL A 66 -5.38 1.15 4.37
N SER A 67 -6.10 2.26 4.37
CA SER A 67 -6.82 2.70 5.55
C SER A 67 -8.05 3.51 5.18
N VAL A 68 -8.98 3.63 6.13
CA VAL A 68 -10.14 4.51 6.03
C VAL A 68 -9.98 5.62 7.05
N THR A 69 -9.97 6.86 6.60
CA THR A 69 -9.98 8.02 7.48
C THR A 69 -11.24 8.82 7.16
N PRO A 70 -12.21 8.88 8.09
CA PRO A 70 -13.42 9.66 7.86
C PRO A 70 -13.08 11.13 7.67
N LEU A 71 -13.60 11.75 6.61
CA LEU A 71 -13.43 13.16 6.32
C LEU A 71 -14.80 13.82 6.26
N LEU A 72 -14.85 15.09 6.68
CA LEU A 72 -16.13 15.81 6.74
C LEU A 72 -16.66 16.23 5.38
N GLU A 73 -15.77 16.35 4.39
CA GLU A 73 -16.10 16.97 3.10
C GLU A 73 -16.19 16.00 1.93
N VAL A 74 -15.91 14.72 2.16
CA VAL A 74 -16.01 13.71 1.11
C VAL A 74 -16.69 12.45 1.65
N GLU A 75 -17.27 11.69 0.77
CA GLU A 75 -17.87 10.42 1.15
C GLU A 75 -16.81 9.41 1.60
N ARG A 76 -17.24 8.38 2.30
CA ARG A 76 -16.34 7.38 2.88
C ARG A 76 -15.48 6.71 1.80
N ARG A 77 -14.17 6.84 1.93
CA ARG A 77 -13.19 6.30 0.99
C ARG A 77 -12.07 5.61 1.73
N ALA A 78 -11.46 4.64 1.08
CA ALA A 78 -10.19 4.10 1.54
C ALA A 78 -9.06 4.76 0.75
N GLU A 79 -7.88 4.80 1.36
CA GLU A 79 -6.70 5.35 0.73
C GLU A 79 -5.60 4.30 0.70
N VAL A 80 -4.90 4.22 -0.42
CA VAL A 80 -3.66 3.44 -0.53
C VAL A 80 -2.55 4.31 0.04
N ASN A 81 -2.04 3.92 1.20
CA ASN A 81 -0.97 4.66 1.89
C ASN A 81 0.42 4.25 1.40
N GLY A 82 0.56 3.03 0.93
CA GLY A 82 1.78 2.52 0.36
C GLY A 82 1.51 1.27 -0.46
N LEU A 83 2.22 1.14 -1.55
CA LEU A 83 2.17 -0.03 -2.43
C LEU A 83 3.54 -0.17 -3.08
N VAL A 84 4.19 -1.29 -2.84
CA VAL A 84 5.49 -1.56 -3.43
C VAL A 84 5.58 -3.02 -3.85
N VAL A 85 6.23 -3.25 -4.99
CA VAL A 85 6.57 -4.58 -5.48
C VAL A 85 8.08 -4.60 -5.71
N ASP A 86 8.74 -5.68 -5.27
CA ASP A 86 10.17 -5.87 -5.47
C ASP A 86 10.52 -5.70 -6.95
N GLU A 87 11.52 -4.88 -7.22
CA GLU A 87 11.99 -4.62 -8.59
C GLU A 87 12.30 -5.91 -9.34
N ALA A 88 12.86 -6.89 -8.65
CA ALA A 88 13.20 -8.18 -9.23
C ALA A 88 11.98 -9.04 -9.58
N ALA A 89 10.81 -8.69 -9.05
CA ALA A 89 9.58 -9.47 -9.22
C ALA A 89 8.48 -8.71 -9.98
N ARG A 90 8.80 -7.56 -10.56
CA ARG A 90 7.84 -6.77 -11.34
C ARG A 90 7.39 -7.55 -12.58
N SER A 91 6.19 -7.21 -13.08
CA SER A 91 5.56 -7.83 -14.25
C SER A 91 5.00 -9.22 -14.02
N ARG A 92 4.88 -9.65 -12.76
CA ARG A 92 4.21 -10.89 -12.39
C ARG A 92 2.77 -10.68 -11.90
N GLY A 93 2.28 -9.44 -11.96
CA GLY A 93 0.91 -9.12 -11.57
C GLY A 93 0.69 -8.92 -10.07
N ALA A 94 1.76 -8.92 -9.26
CA ALA A 94 1.64 -8.76 -7.81
C ALA A 94 0.99 -7.44 -7.42
N GLY A 95 1.36 -6.34 -8.07
CA GLY A 95 0.81 -5.02 -7.78
C GLY A 95 -0.70 -4.96 -7.97
N ALA A 96 -1.19 -5.50 -9.09
CA ALA A 96 -2.61 -5.53 -9.39
C ALA A 96 -3.37 -6.39 -8.37
N LEU A 97 -2.81 -7.54 -7.98
CA LEU A 97 -3.43 -8.42 -6.99
C LEU A 97 -3.47 -7.76 -5.61
N LEU A 98 -2.41 -7.06 -5.22
CA LEU A 98 -2.39 -6.31 -3.96
C LEU A 98 -3.45 -5.21 -3.96
N LEU A 99 -3.55 -4.48 -5.07
CA LEU A 99 -4.53 -3.42 -5.20
C LEU A 99 -5.95 -3.97 -5.11
N GLN A 100 -6.22 -5.10 -5.78
CA GLN A 100 -7.52 -5.77 -5.71
C GLN A 100 -7.86 -6.22 -4.29
N ALA A 101 -6.87 -6.71 -3.54
CA ALA A 101 -7.08 -7.08 -2.13
C ALA A 101 -7.48 -5.86 -1.29
N GLY A 102 -6.82 -4.73 -1.51
CA GLY A 102 -7.18 -3.46 -0.86
C GLY A 102 -8.58 -3.01 -1.20
N GLU A 103 -8.95 -3.10 -2.48
CA GLU A 103 -10.30 -2.72 -2.94
C GLU A 103 -11.38 -3.62 -2.33
N LYS A 104 -11.12 -4.91 -2.26
CA LYS A 104 -12.05 -5.85 -1.63
C LYS A 104 -12.26 -5.52 -0.15
N TRP A 105 -11.17 -5.22 0.54
CA TRP A 105 -11.22 -4.79 1.93
C TRP A 105 -12.03 -3.49 2.09
N ALA A 106 -11.82 -2.52 1.21
CA ALA A 106 -12.53 -1.25 1.23
C ALA A 106 -14.04 -1.43 1.02
N ARG A 107 -14.43 -2.33 0.11
CA ARG A 107 -15.85 -2.65 -0.09
C ARG A 107 -16.47 -3.25 1.16
N ALA A 108 -15.73 -4.14 1.84
CA ALA A 108 -16.19 -4.72 3.09
C ALA A 108 -16.36 -3.67 4.18
N LYS A 109 -15.59 -2.59 4.14
CA LYS A 109 -15.67 -1.45 5.05
C LYS A 109 -16.69 -0.40 4.61
N LYS A 110 -17.49 -0.70 3.58
CA LYS A 110 -18.53 0.20 3.06
C LYS A 110 -17.99 1.49 2.46
N CYS A 111 -16.79 1.45 1.90
CA CYS A 111 -16.22 2.60 1.21
C CYS A 111 -16.83 2.75 -0.19
N LYS A 112 -16.98 3.99 -0.63
CA LYS A 112 -17.53 4.33 -1.94
C LYS A 112 -16.47 4.36 -3.02
N GLY A 113 -15.19 4.44 -2.64
CA GLY A 113 -14.10 4.48 -3.58
C GLY A 113 -12.77 4.34 -2.91
N MET A 114 -11.74 4.32 -3.76
CA MET A 114 -10.34 4.27 -3.35
C MET A 114 -9.64 5.50 -3.88
N SER A 115 -8.71 6.04 -3.12
CA SER A 115 -7.82 7.08 -3.61
C SER A 115 -6.37 6.71 -3.30
N VAL A 116 -5.47 7.28 -4.07
CA VAL A 116 -4.04 7.12 -3.87
C VAL A 116 -3.35 8.42 -4.26
N ARG A 117 -2.31 8.80 -3.52
CA ARG A 117 -1.46 9.93 -3.87
C ARG A 117 -0.15 9.39 -4.41
N SER A 118 0.25 9.87 -5.56
CA SER A 118 1.52 9.50 -6.19
C SER A 118 2.26 10.78 -6.58
N ASN A 119 3.56 10.80 -6.29
CA ASN A 119 4.39 11.95 -6.63
C ASN A 119 4.37 12.15 -8.15
N VAL A 120 4.27 13.40 -8.61
CA VAL A 120 4.17 13.72 -10.05
C VAL A 120 5.34 13.19 -10.87
N ILE A 121 6.50 12.94 -10.27
CA ILE A 121 7.66 12.40 -10.98
C ILE A 121 7.62 10.88 -11.16
N ARG A 122 6.62 10.19 -10.61
CA ARG A 122 6.50 8.73 -10.66
C ARG A 122 5.64 8.28 -11.83
N GLY A 123 6.10 8.54 -13.06
CA GLY A 123 5.34 8.22 -14.27
C GLY A 123 4.94 6.74 -14.38
N ARG A 124 5.81 5.80 -13.96
CA ARG A 124 5.51 4.37 -13.98
C ARG A 124 4.33 4.03 -13.07
N ALA A 125 4.31 4.60 -11.86
CA ALA A 125 3.21 4.39 -10.92
C ALA A 125 1.91 4.97 -11.47
N HIS A 126 1.97 6.12 -12.12
CA HIS A 126 0.80 6.74 -12.74
C HIS A 126 0.19 5.81 -13.79
N GLY A 127 1.02 5.24 -14.66
CA GLY A 127 0.56 4.28 -15.68
C GLY A 127 -0.08 3.05 -15.04
N PHE A 128 0.51 2.55 -13.97
CA PHE A 128 -0.04 1.41 -13.23
C PHE A 128 -1.44 1.71 -12.70
N TYR A 129 -1.64 2.86 -12.04
CA TYR A 129 -2.96 3.20 -11.50
C TYR A 129 -3.99 3.40 -12.60
N LEU A 130 -3.63 4.07 -13.69
CA LEU A 130 -4.53 4.26 -14.82
C LEU A 130 -4.97 2.92 -15.43
N ARG A 131 -4.03 1.98 -15.60
CA ARG A 131 -4.35 0.63 -16.13
C ARG A 131 -5.27 -0.16 -15.20
N ASN A 132 -5.28 0.16 -13.91
CA ASN A 132 -6.11 -0.53 -12.93
C ASN A 132 -7.41 0.21 -12.61
N GLY A 133 -7.83 1.14 -13.47
CA GLY A 133 -9.12 1.79 -13.38
C GLY A 133 -9.17 3.06 -12.54
N TYR A 134 -8.02 3.57 -12.14
CA TYR A 134 -7.96 4.83 -11.37
C TYR A 134 -7.88 6.00 -12.34
N GLU A 135 -8.49 7.10 -11.96
CA GLU A 135 -8.50 8.34 -12.74
C GLU A 135 -7.64 9.39 -12.06
N HIS A 136 -6.87 10.13 -12.83
CA HIS A 136 -6.17 11.30 -12.31
C HIS A 136 -7.18 12.43 -12.18
N TYR A 137 -7.59 12.77 -10.95
CA TYR A 137 -8.61 13.78 -10.74
C TYR A 137 -8.07 15.12 -10.23
N LYS A 138 -6.86 15.15 -9.67
CA LYS A 138 -6.22 16.41 -9.27
C LYS A 138 -4.74 16.24 -8.99
N THR A 139 -4.02 17.35 -9.04
CA THR A 139 -2.63 17.46 -8.61
C THR A 139 -2.59 18.44 -7.46
N GLN A 140 -1.90 18.09 -6.39
CA GLN A 140 -1.86 18.89 -5.16
C GLN A 140 -0.44 19.19 -4.75
N LYS A 141 -0.29 20.29 -3.99
CA LYS A 141 0.94 20.57 -3.26
C LYS A 141 0.76 20.07 -1.83
N ALA A 142 1.77 19.43 -1.28
CA ALA A 142 1.76 18.95 0.10
C ALA A 142 2.64 19.86 0.95
N PHE A 143 2.15 20.22 2.13
CA PHE A 143 2.88 21.07 3.07
C PHE A 143 3.04 20.34 4.39
N ARG A 144 4.16 20.57 5.06
CA ARG A 144 4.46 19.94 6.33
C ARG A 144 5.09 20.94 7.30
N LYS A 145 4.78 20.76 8.58
CA LYS A 145 5.42 21.50 9.65
C LYS A 145 5.75 20.52 10.76
N GLU A 146 6.98 20.51 11.20
CA GLU A 146 7.37 19.71 12.35
C GLU A 146 6.88 20.41 13.63
N LEU A 147 6.30 19.63 14.54
CA LEU A 147 5.78 20.15 15.81
C LEU A 147 6.73 19.74 16.92
N ARG A 148 7.82 20.44 17.05
CA ARG A 148 8.83 20.22 18.09
C ARG A 148 8.71 21.25 19.19
N PRO A 149 9.18 20.94 20.40
CA PRO A 149 9.83 19.68 20.86
C PRO A 149 8.83 18.65 21.37
N PHE A 150 9.22 17.37 21.21
CA PHE A 150 8.54 16.23 21.80
C PHE A 150 9.55 15.37 22.53
#